data_451c1ab778c21d9522fa5525cee69de1
#
_entry.id   451c1ab778c21d9522fa5525cee69de1
#
_cell.length_a   1.000
_cell.length_b   1.000
_cell.length_c   1.000
_cell.angle_alpha   90.00
_cell.angle_beta   90.00
_cell.angle_gamma   90.00
#
_symmetry.space_group_name_H-M   'P 1'
#
loop_
_entity.id
_entity.type
_entity.pdbx_description
1 polymer ?
#
loop_
_entity_poly.entity_id
_entity_poly.type
_entity_poly.pdbx_seq_one_letter_code
_entity_poly.pdbx_strand_id
1 'polypeptide(L)'
;VGAPDEPGLLAALVGQHGDLTGVKALLAEGGIAERPPSDLREAARRHGFRPAQVRRLLMVRELARRWHIPADSAAPPVTSPREALLQFQDLRTSLKECFSVLYLNSRNQPVGCEKVAVGGLNVAALQPREVFGPALTLGAAAVILAHNHPSGDPTPSPEDLTVTRHLQEAGRLLGVEVLDHLVVSTERFRSLREAGAL
;
A
#
# COMPACT_ATOMS: atom_id res chain seq x y z
N VAL A 1 -15.82 5.70 27.45
CA VAL A 1 -14.69 4.78 27.67
C VAL A 1 -13.63 5.21 26.68
N GLY A 2 -12.49 5.78 27.17
CA GLY A 2 -11.36 6.20 26.32
C GLY A 2 -10.77 4.99 25.59
N ALA A 3 -10.14 5.22 24.42
CA ALA A 3 -9.42 4.18 23.71
C ALA A 3 -8.34 3.59 24.64
N PRO A 4 -8.15 2.25 24.68
CA PRO A 4 -7.09 1.66 25.49
C PRO A 4 -5.71 2.16 25.01
N ASP A 5 -4.78 2.30 25.96
CA ASP A 5 -3.39 2.62 25.63
C ASP A 5 -2.69 1.49 24.87
N GLU A 6 -1.55 1.76 24.25
CA GLU A 6 -0.82 0.78 23.44
C GLU A 6 -0.49 -0.52 24.19
N PRO A 7 0.04 -0.48 25.45
CA PRO A 7 0.24 -1.70 26.24
C PRO A 7 -1.04 -2.49 26.50
N GLY A 8 -2.15 -1.81 26.78
CA GLY A 8 -3.45 -2.44 27.03
C GLY A 8 -4.00 -3.12 25.76
N LEU A 9 -3.89 -2.47 24.60
CA LEU A 9 -4.28 -3.06 23.31
C LEU A 9 -3.46 -4.31 23.00
N LEU A 10 -2.15 -4.23 23.15
CA LEU A 10 -1.27 -5.38 22.88
C LEU A 10 -1.57 -6.54 23.84
N ALA A 11 -1.75 -6.25 25.12
CA ALA A 11 -2.09 -7.27 26.11
C ALA A 11 -3.38 -8.01 25.75
N ALA A 12 -4.42 -7.27 25.35
CA ALA A 12 -5.70 -7.85 24.93
C ALA A 12 -5.52 -8.76 23.70
N LEU A 13 -4.78 -8.30 22.68
CA LEU A 13 -4.52 -9.05 21.44
C LEU A 13 -3.74 -10.34 21.69
N VAL A 14 -2.75 -10.33 22.59
CA VAL A 14 -1.97 -11.54 22.92
C VAL A 14 -2.65 -12.42 23.99
N GLY A 15 -3.81 -12.00 24.53
CA GLY A 15 -4.54 -12.74 25.55
C GLY A 15 -3.83 -12.72 26.91
N GLN A 16 -3.26 -11.58 27.25
CA GLN A 16 -2.71 -11.31 28.60
C GLN A 16 -3.66 -10.36 29.31
N HIS A 17 -4.19 -10.79 30.45
CA HIS A 17 -5.12 -10.01 31.27
C HIS A 17 -4.49 -9.76 32.64
N GLY A 18 -4.58 -8.53 33.13
CA GLY A 18 -4.12 -8.12 34.46
C GLY A 18 -2.73 -7.50 34.43
N ASP A 19 -1.68 -8.27 34.68
CA ASP A 19 -0.32 -7.73 34.74
C ASP A 19 0.26 -7.40 33.37
N LEU A 20 0.55 -6.11 33.13
CA LEU A 20 1.10 -5.57 31.89
C LEU A 20 2.63 -5.43 31.92
N THR A 21 3.29 -5.86 33.00
CA THR A 21 4.74 -5.67 33.18
C THR A 21 5.56 -6.21 32.01
N GLY A 22 5.29 -7.45 31.59
CA GLY A 22 5.97 -8.06 30.44
C GLY A 22 5.69 -7.35 29.10
N VAL A 23 4.47 -6.85 28.90
CA VAL A 23 4.11 -6.09 27.69
C VAL A 23 4.83 -4.76 27.66
N LYS A 24 4.82 -4.01 28.77
CA LYS A 24 5.53 -2.72 28.89
C LYS A 24 7.04 -2.89 28.69
N ALA A 25 7.63 -3.92 29.28
CA ALA A 25 9.04 -4.22 29.11
C ALA A 25 9.41 -4.58 27.66
N LEU A 26 8.56 -5.35 26.99
CA LEU A 26 8.75 -5.68 25.56
C LEU A 26 8.68 -4.45 24.67
N LEU A 27 7.71 -3.55 24.91
CA LEU A 27 7.54 -2.31 24.16
C LEU A 27 8.70 -1.32 24.43
N ALA A 28 9.22 -1.27 25.65
CA ALA A 28 10.36 -0.43 26.01
C ALA A 28 11.66 -0.82 25.28
N GLU A 29 11.79 -2.07 24.84
CA GLU A 29 12.92 -2.51 24.03
C GLU A 29 12.83 -2.10 22.55
N GLY A 30 11.71 -1.48 22.11
CA GLY A 30 11.49 -0.97 20.74
C GLY A 30 10.25 -1.55 20.05
N GLY A 31 9.95 -1.04 18.88
CA GLY A 31 8.75 -1.38 18.11
C GLY A 31 8.61 -2.85 17.76
N ILE A 32 7.38 -3.36 17.77
CA ILE A 32 7.09 -4.76 17.46
C ILE A 32 7.13 -5.02 15.96
N ALA A 33 6.69 -4.04 15.15
CA ALA A 33 6.55 -4.18 13.71
C ALA A 33 7.91 -4.30 12.99
N GLU A 34 8.91 -3.55 13.45
CA GLU A 34 10.24 -3.47 12.83
C GLU A 34 11.16 -4.65 13.21
N ARG A 35 10.90 -5.31 14.34
CA ARG A 35 11.76 -6.40 14.80
C ARG A 35 11.68 -7.64 13.92
N PRO A 36 12.80 -8.31 13.61
CA PRO A 36 12.79 -9.64 13.01
C PRO A 36 11.96 -10.62 13.86
N PRO A 37 11.26 -11.59 13.25
CA PRO A 37 10.45 -12.57 13.98
C PRO A 37 11.22 -13.40 14.98
N SER A 38 12.53 -13.69 14.71
CA SER A 38 13.44 -14.37 15.62
C SER A 38 13.65 -13.61 16.92
N ASP A 39 14.00 -12.33 16.78
CA ASP A 39 14.35 -11.42 17.88
C ASP A 39 13.13 -11.10 18.74
N LEU A 40 11.97 -10.89 18.08
CA LEU A 40 10.71 -10.66 18.78
C LEU A 40 10.29 -11.91 19.60
N ARG A 41 10.52 -13.10 19.05
CA ARG A 41 10.25 -14.37 19.75
C ARG A 41 11.12 -14.53 20.99
N GLU A 42 12.39 -14.20 20.87
CA GLU A 42 13.34 -14.29 21.97
C GLU A 42 13.04 -13.25 23.05
N ALA A 43 12.83 -11.99 22.68
CA ALA A 43 12.44 -10.92 23.60
C ALA A 43 11.15 -11.26 24.37
N ALA A 44 10.12 -11.73 23.67
CA ALA A 44 8.87 -12.13 24.31
C ALA A 44 9.06 -13.25 25.35
N ARG A 45 9.92 -14.24 25.04
CA ARG A 45 10.26 -15.31 26.00
C ARG A 45 10.95 -14.77 27.24
N ARG A 46 11.92 -13.85 27.06
CA ARG A 46 12.62 -13.20 28.20
C ARG A 46 11.65 -12.46 29.12
N HIS A 47 10.60 -11.87 28.55
CA HIS A 47 9.56 -11.15 29.30
C HIS A 47 8.38 -12.04 29.74
N GLY A 48 8.57 -13.37 29.77
CA GLY A 48 7.63 -14.31 30.36
C GLY A 48 6.40 -14.66 29.52
N PHE A 49 6.41 -14.36 28.20
CA PHE A 49 5.30 -14.73 27.32
C PHE A 49 5.27 -16.25 27.08
N ARG A 50 4.10 -16.83 27.26
CA ARG A 50 3.84 -18.25 26.98
C ARG A 50 3.84 -18.53 25.47
N PRO A 51 4.13 -19.76 25.03
CA PRO A 51 4.21 -20.09 23.58
C PRO A 51 2.98 -19.65 22.77
N ALA A 52 1.77 -19.76 23.33
CA ALA A 52 0.55 -19.31 22.66
C ALA A 52 0.50 -17.78 22.49
N GLN A 53 0.99 -17.03 23.47
CA GLN A 53 1.07 -15.56 23.43
C GLN A 53 2.14 -15.11 22.44
N VAL A 54 3.27 -15.79 22.39
CA VAL A 54 4.32 -15.54 21.38
C VAL A 54 3.79 -15.74 19.95
N ARG A 55 2.98 -16.81 19.73
CA ARG A 55 2.36 -17.02 18.41
C ARG A 55 1.41 -15.87 18.05
N ARG A 56 0.56 -15.44 18.97
CA ARG A 56 -0.35 -14.29 18.75
C ARG A 56 0.43 -13.01 18.50
N LEU A 57 1.49 -12.76 19.24
CA LEU A 57 2.37 -11.60 19.04
C LEU A 57 2.97 -11.57 17.63
N LEU A 58 3.44 -12.72 17.14
CA LEU A 58 3.98 -12.84 15.78
C LEU A 58 2.88 -12.60 14.70
N MET A 59 1.65 -13.05 14.95
CA MET A 59 0.51 -12.76 14.06
C MET A 59 0.15 -11.26 14.09
N VAL A 60 0.11 -10.64 15.26
CA VAL A 60 -0.12 -9.19 15.41
C VAL A 60 0.97 -8.41 14.68
N ARG A 61 2.25 -8.79 14.85
CA ARG A 61 3.36 -8.18 14.13
C ARG A 61 3.17 -8.28 12.61
N GLU A 62 2.83 -9.46 12.11
CA GLU A 62 2.64 -9.66 10.67
C GLU A 62 1.44 -8.88 10.13
N LEU A 63 0.35 -8.76 10.90
CA LEU A 63 -0.77 -7.89 10.55
C LEU A 63 -0.36 -6.42 10.56
N ALA A 64 0.36 -5.97 11.59
CA ALA A 64 0.87 -4.61 11.67
C ALA A 64 1.79 -4.28 10.49
N ARG A 65 2.68 -5.21 10.12
CA ARG A 65 3.55 -5.05 8.96
C ARG A 65 2.78 -4.92 7.63
N ARG A 66 1.67 -5.64 7.50
CA ARG A 66 0.83 -5.56 6.29
C ARG A 66 -0.03 -4.28 6.25
N TRP A 67 -0.43 -3.80 7.41
CA TRP A 67 -1.30 -2.62 7.54
C TRP A 67 -0.52 -1.33 7.85
N HIS A 68 0.68 -1.47 8.41
CA HIS A 68 1.56 -0.35 8.68
C HIS A 68 2.53 -0.16 7.51
N ILE A 69 2.26 0.87 6.71
CA ILE A 69 3.32 1.56 6.00
C ILE A 69 3.90 2.50 7.07
N PRO A 70 5.13 2.27 7.57
CA PRO A 70 5.68 3.08 8.64
C PRO A 70 5.72 4.54 8.19
N ALA A 71 5.12 5.43 8.96
CA ALA A 71 5.21 6.86 8.72
C ALA A 71 6.67 7.40 8.76
N ASP A 72 7.59 6.64 9.36
CA ASP A 72 9.02 7.02 9.54
C ASP A 72 10.02 6.20 8.72
N SER A 73 9.65 5.07 8.13
CA SER A 73 10.41 4.53 7.00
C SER A 73 9.83 5.11 5.72
N ALA A 74 10.00 6.41 5.55
CA ALA A 74 9.57 7.07 4.34
C ALA A 74 10.25 6.37 3.16
N ALA A 75 9.48 5.57 2.42
CA ALA A 75 9.94 5.03 1.16
C ALA A 75 10.51 6.22 0.35
N PRO A 76 11.60 6.03 -0.39
CA PRO A 76 12.16 7.12 -1.18
C PRO A 76 11.06 7.72 -2.07
N PRO A 77 11.08 9.03 -2.31
CA PRO A 77 10.11 9.65 -3.19
C PRO A 77 10.20 9.03 -4.59
N VAL A 78 9.06 8.83 -5.20
CA VAL A 78 8.96 8.39 -6.59
C VAL A 78 9.19 9.62 -7.47
N THR A 79 10.30 9.63 -8.20
CA THR A 79 10.74 10.76 -9.04
C THR A 79 10.71 10.45 -10.54
N SER A 80 10.50 9.18 -10.89
CA SER A 80 10.47 8.73 -12.27
C SER A 80 9.42 7.62 -12.50
N PRO A 81 8.93 7.45 -13.75
CA PRO A 81 8.04 6.34 -14.10
C PRO A 81 8.66 4.96 -13.83
N ARG A 82 9.98 4.86 -13.96
CA ARG A 82 10.73 3.63 -13.69
C ARG A 82 10.73 3.25 -12.21
N GLU A 83 10.82 4.22 -11.33
CA GLU A 83 10.69 4.01 -9.87
C GLU A 83 9.25 3.65 -9.48
N ALA A 84 8.26 4.33 -10.08
CA ALA A 84 6.85 3.96 -9.89
C ALA A 84 6.58 2.51 -10.30
N LEU A 85 7.16 2.06 -11.40
CA LEU A 85 7.01 0.69 -11.92
C LEU A 85 7.47 -0.37 -10.90
N LEU A 86 8.43 -0.06 -10.03
CA LEU A 86 8.88 -0.99 -8.97
C LEU A 86 7.76 -1.33 -7.97
N GLN A 87 6.75 -0.48 -7.86
CA GLN A 87 5.59 -0.71 -6.99
C GLN A 87 4.52 -1.61 -7.65
N PHE A 88 4.64 -1.86 -8.97
CA PHE A 88 3.67 -2.58 -9.78
C PHE A 88 4.21 -3.90 -10.36
N GLN A 89 5.13 -4.57 -9.66
CA GLN A 89 5.80 -5.78 -10.18
C GLN A 89 4.82 -6.94 -10.48
N ASP A 90 3.73 -7.04 -9.74
CA ASP A 90 2.70 -8.06 -9.94
C ASP A 90 1.91 -7.88 -11.25
N LEU A 91 1.87 -6.66 -11.81
CA LEU A 91 1.23 -6.40 -13.10
C LEU A 91 1.97 -7.09 -14.26
N ARG A 92 3.31 -7.22 -14.18
CA ARG A 92 4.11 -7.84 -15.24
C ARG A 92 3.81 -9.32 -15.46
N THR A 93 3.38 -10.01 -14.41
CA THR A 93 3.13 -11.45 -14.42
C THR A 93 1.66 -11.80 -14.47
N SER A 94 0.78 -10.82 -14.42
CA SER A 94 -0.67 -11.05 -14.45
C SER A 94 -1.13 -11.46 -15.85
N LEU A 95 -1.84 -12.59 -15.92
CA LEU A 95 -2.45 -13.10 -17.15
C LEU A 95 -3.77 -12.39 -17.52
N LYS A 96 -4.32 -11.62 -16.58
CA LYS A 96 -5.51 -10.79 -16.80
C LYS A 96 -5.11 -9.33 -16.72
N GLU A 97 -5.84 -8.49 -17.44
CA GLU A 97 -5.71 -7.05 -17.24
C GLU A 97 -6.06 -6.70 -15.80
N CYS A 98 -5.19 -5.99 -15.16
CA CYS A 98 -5.37 -5.49 -13.80
C CYS A 98 -5.08 -4.00 -13.78
N PHE A 99 -5.87 -3.25 -13.04
CA PHE A 99 -5.63 -1.85 -12.81
C PHE A 99 -5.23 -1.64 -11.35
N SER A 100 -4.10 -0.95 -11.15
CA SER A 100 -3.54 -0.67 -9.82
C SER A 100 -3.28 0.82 -9.66
N VAL A 101 -3.32 1.28 -8.42
CA VAL A 101 -3.11 2.69 -8.06
C VAL A 101 -2.05 2.77 -6.97
N LEU A 102 -1.02 3.57 -7.20
CA LEU A 102 -0.03 3.95 -6.21
C LEU A 102 -0.42 5.30 -5.62
N TYR A 103 -0.59 5.35 -4.32
CA TYR A 103 -0.95 6.55 -3.57
C TYR A 103 0.31 7.21 -3.01
N LEU A 104 0.42 8.53 -3.17
CA LEU A 104 1.60 9.30 -2.79
C LEU A 104 1.22 10.46 -1.86
N ASN A 105 2.07 10.73 -0.88
CA ASN A 105 1.96 11.94 -0.08
C ASN A 105 2.49 13.17 -0.83
N SER A 106 2.43 14.36 -0.20
CA SER A 106 2.90 15.62 -0.77
C SER A 106 4.41 15.68 -1.07
N ARG A 107 5.18 14.65 -0.65
CA ARG A 107 6.61 14.49 -0.94
C ARG A 107 6.87 13.42 -2.00
N ASN A 108 5.83 12.99 -2.71
CA ASN A 108 5.85 11.88 -3.66
C ASN A 108 6.31 10.54 -3.07
N GLN A 109 6.15 10.34 -1.77
CA GLN A 109 6.49 9.08 -1.11
C GLN A 109 5.27 8.16 -1.11
N PRO A 110 5.44 6.86 -1.43
CA PRO A 110 4.37 5.87 -1.38
C PRO A 110 3.72 5.78 0.00
N VAL A 111 2.41 5.92 0.06
CA VAL A 111 1.58 5.71 1.26
C VAL A 111 0.63 4.54 1.12
N GLY A 112 0.52 3.96 -0.07
CA GLY A 112 -0.27 2.77 -0.36
C GLY A 112 -0.17 2.38 -1.84
N CYS A 113 -0.47 1.10 -2.13
CA CYS A 113 -0.63 0.60 -3.49
C CYS A 113 -1.74 -0.45 -3.49
N GLU A 114 -2.76 -0.25 -4.33
CA GLU A 114 -3.92 -1.13 -4.38
C GLU A 114 -4.26 -1.55 -5.81
N LYS A 115 -4.72 -2.79 -5.96
CA LYS A 115 -5.32 -3.28 -7.19
C LYS A 115 -6.82 -3.02 -7.14
N VAL A 116 -7.31 -2.11 -7.97
CA VAL A 116 -8.69 -1.63 -7.94
C VAL A 116 -9.60 -2.31 -8.96
N ALA A 117 -9.04 -2.96 -9.99
CA ALA A 117 -9.82 -3.74 -10.95
C ALA A 117 -9.03 -4.93 -11.51
N VAL A 118 -9.78 -6.01 -11.88
CA VAL A 118 -9.25 -7.21 -12.52
C VAL A 118 -10.21 -7.66 -13.62
N GLY A 119 -9.71 -7.87 -14.85
CA GLY A 119 -10.47 -8.44 -15.94
C GLY A 119 -11.00 -7.43 -16.97
N GLY A 120 -10.10 -6.78 -17.70
CA GLY A 120 -10.40 -5.85 -18.81
C GLY A 120 -10.81 -4.45 -18.36
N LEU A 121 -10.17 -3.45 -18.94
CA LEU A 121 -10.53 -2.04 -18.72
C LEU A 121 -11.79 -1.71 -19.56
N ASN A 122 -12.96 -2.01 -19.01
CA ASN A 122 -14.15 -1.36 -19.50
C ASN A 122 -14.25 0.02 -18.82
N VAL A 123 -14.18 1.10 -19.59
CA VAL A 123 -14.34 2.49 -19.12
C VAL A 123 -15.56 2.68 -18.19
N ALA A 124 -16.60 1.87 -18.41
CA ALA A 124 -17.78 1.85 -17.55
C ALA A 124 -17.59 1.15 -16.20
N ALA A 125 -16.51 0.38 -16.02
CA ALA A 125 -16.27 -0.44 -14.82
C ALA A 125 -15.40 0.26 -13.79
N LEU A 126 -14.41 1.07 -14.21
CA LEU A 126 -13.52 1.78 -13.28
C LEU A 126 -14.12 3.13 -12.88
N GLN A 127 -14.69 3.19 -11.69
CA GLN A 127 -15.30 4.40 -11.16
C GLN A 127 -14.29 5.25 -10.38
N PRO A 128 -14.33 6.60 -10.47
CA PRO A 128 -13.44 7.46 -9.67
C PRO A 128 -13.43 7.17 -8.18
N ARG A 129 -14.56 6.75 -7.61
CA ARG A 129 -14.65 6.38 -6.18
C ARG A 129 -13.74 5.21 -5.79
N GLU A 130 -13.43 4.30 -6.72
CA GLU A 130 -12.57 3.14 -6.47
C GLU A 130 -11.10 3.54 -6.40
N VAL A 131 -10.73 4.57 -7.16
CA VAL A 131 -9.38 5.16 -7.17
C VAL A 131 -9.21 6.16 -6.02
N PHE A 132 -10.16 7.07 -5.85
CA PHE A 132 -10.01 8.20 -4.92
C PHE A 132 -10.57 7.96 -3.52
N GLY A 133 -11.42 6.96 -3.30
CA GLY A 133 -11.86 6.58 -1.96
C GLY A 133 -10.69 6.21 -1.05
N PRO A 134 -9.83 5.26 -1.45
CA PRO A 134 -8.60 4.96 -0.73
C PRO A 134 -7.64 6.15 -0.64
N ALA A 135 -7.50 6.96 -1.71
CA ALA A 135 -6.64 8.15 -1.71
C ALA A 135 -7.01 9.13 -0.58
N LEU A 136 -8.31 9.41 -0.43
CA LEU A 136 -8.81 10.29 0.63
C LEU A 136 -8.60 9.69 2.02
N THR A 137 -8.79 8.39 2.17
CA THR A 137 -8.59 7.68 3.44
C THR A 137 -7.13 7.68 3.87
N LEU A 138 -6.20 7.53 2.92
CA LEU A 138 -4.76 7.55 3.15
C LEU A 138 -4.17 8.96 3.25
N GLY A 139 -4.97 10.00 2.98
CA GLY A 139 -4.49 11.39 2.91
C GLY A 139 -3.48 11.60 1.77
N ALA A 140 -3.65 10.87 0.66
CA ALA A 140 -2.78 10.99 -0.50
C ALA A 140 -2.97 12.34 -1.19
N ALA A 141 -1.87 12.97 -1.57
CA ALA A 141 -1.85 14.21 -2.35
C ALA A 141 -1.86 13.94 -3.86
N ALA A 142 -1.37 12.77 -4.27
CA ALA A 142 -1.29 12.37 -5.67
C ALA A 142 -1.41 10.86 -5.85
N VAL A 143 -1.69 10.45 -7.07
CA VAL A 143 -1.73 9.04 -7.48
C VAL A 143 -0.95 8.82 -8.77
N ILE A 144 -0.38 7.61 -8.92
CA ILE A 144 0.09 7.08 -10.19
C ILE A 144 -0.76 5.86 -10.52
N LEU A 145 -1.33 5.87 -11.72
CA LEU A 145 -2.14 4.78 -12.25
C LEU A 145 -1.27 3.78 -12.99
N ALA A 146 -1.61 2.50 -12.94
CA ALA A 146 -0.95 1.51 -13.77
C ALA A 146 -1.92 0.39 -14.16
N HIS A 147 -1.81 -0.10 -15.39
CA HIS A 147 -2.47 -1.33 -15.81
C HIS A 147 -1.56 -2.14 -16.72
N ASN A 148 -1.82 -3.43 -16.81
CA ASN A 148 -1.03 -4.29 -17.69
C ASN A 148 -1.81 -4.68 -18.94
N HIS A 149 -1.06 -4.84 -20.04
CA HIS A 149 -1.51 -5.48 -21.28
C HIS A 149 -0.93 -6.89 -21.37
N PRO A 150 -1.72 -7.95 -21.17
CA PRO A 150 -1.27 -9.34 -21.32
C PRO A 150 -0.80 -9.68 -22.75
N SER A 151 -1.24 -8.89 -23.74
CA SER A 151 -0.79 -9.03 -25.14
C SER A 151 0.71 -8.76 -25.36
N GLY A 152 1.37 -8.11 -24.37
CA GLY A 152 2.79 -7.74 -24.47
C GLY A 152 3.07 -6.39 -25.11
N ASP A 153 2.08 -5.72 -25.72
CA ASP A 153 2.22 -4.38 -26.28
C ASP A 153 1.79 -3.29 -25.27
N PRO A 154 2.70 -2.43 -24.79
CA PRO A 154 2.36 -1.36 -23.84
C PRO A 154 1.78 -0.09 -24.52
N THR A 155 1.34 -0.19 -25.76
CA THR A 155 0.70 0.94 -26.46
C THR A 155 -0.68 1.19 -25.84
N PRO A 156 -0.97 2.41 -25.31
CA PRO A 156 -2.25 2.72 -24.72
C PRO A 156 -3.36 2.68 -25.77
N SER A 157 -4.51 2.12 -25.39
CA SER A 157 -5.72 2.13 -26.19
C SER A 157 -6.45 3.51 -26.11
N PRO A 158 -7.38 3.83 -27.02
CA PRO A 158 -8.25 4.99 -26.88
C PRO A 158 -9.05 4.98 -25.57
N GLU A 159 -9.42 3.80 -25.10
CA GLU A 159 -10.15 3.59 -23.84
C GLU A 159 -9.27 3.96 -22.64
N ASP A 160 -7.98 3.58 -22.63
CA ASP A 160 -7.03 3.95 -21.59
C ASP A 160 -6.88 5.47 -21.47
N LEU A 161 -6.78 6.15 -22.60
CA LEU A 161 -6.68 7.61 -22.65
C LEU A 161 -7.97 8.27 -22.13
N THR A 162 -9.12 7.67 -22.41
CA THR A 162 -10.42 8.18 -21.95
C THR A 162 -10.59 8.03 -20.45
N VAL A 163 -10.27 6.84 -19.92
CA VAL A 163 -10.26 6.58 -18.46
C VAL A 163 -9.30 7.52 -17.75
N THR A 164 -8.10 7.70 -18.30
CA THR A 164 -7.09 8.57 -17.69
C THR A 164 -7.60 10.01 -17.57
N ARG A 165 -8.15 10.58 -18.64
CA ARG A 165 -8.73 11.93 -18.61
C ARG A 165 -9.87 12.06 -17.60
N HIS A 166 -10.77 11.08 -17.56
CA HIS A 166 -11.87 11.07 -16.60
C HIS A 166 -11.37 11.05 -15.14
N LEU A 167 -10.33 10.23 -14.85
CA LEU A 167 -9.70 10.19 -13.52
C LEU A 167 -8.94 11.48 -13.20
N GLN A 168 -8.27 12.12 -14.18
CA GLN A 168 -7.64 13.42 -13.97
C GLN A 168 -8.65 14.51 -13.58
N GLU A 169 -9.79 14.57 -14.28
CA GLU A 169 -10.87 15.52 -13.98
C GLU A 169 -11.41 15.30 -12.56
N ALA A 170 -11.68 14.04 -12.19
CA ALA A 170 -12.14 13.70 -10.86
C ALA A 170 -11.11 14.01 -9.78
N GLY A 171 -9.85 13.68 -10.01
CA GLY A 171 -8.74 13.94 -9.07
C GLY A 171 -8.56 15.45 -8.84
N ARG A 172 -8.64 16.26 -9.89
CA ARG A 172 -8.58 17.72 -9.76
C ARG A 172 -9.68 18.30 -8.87
N LEU A 173 -10.90 17.77 -8.96
CA LEU A 173 -12.02 18.18 -8.11
C LEU A 173 -11.81 17.79 -6.65
N LEU A 174 -11.13 16.68 -6.39
CA LEU A 174 -10.88 16.14 -5.06
C LEU A 174 -9.56 16.63 -4.44
N GLY A 175 -8.74 17.41 -5.19
CA GLY A 175 -7.44 17.86 -4.74
C GLY A 175 -6.38 16.73 -4.69
N VAL A 176 -6.57 15.66 -5.48
CA VAL A 176 -5.62 14.53 -5.60
C VAL A 176 -5.14 14.48 -7.05
N GLU A 177 -3.87 14.80 -7.29
CA GLU A 177 -3.30 14.88 -8.64
C GLU A 177 -3.04 13.48 -9.23
N VAL A 178 -3.40 13.26 -10.50
CA VAL A 178 -2.97 12.09 -11.27
C VAL A 178 -1.64 12.43 -11.93
N LEU A 179 -0.53 11.95 -11.37
CA LEU A 179 0.82 12.29 -11.83
C LEU A 179 1.22 11.56 -13.11
N ASP A 180 0.83 10.29 -13.25
CA ASP A 180 1.14 9.50 -14.44
C ASP A 180 0.16 8.32 -14.58
N HIS A 181 0.15 7.70 -15.76
CA HIS A 181 -0.49 6.43 -16.05
C HIS A 181 0.47 5.54 -16.82
N LEU A 182 0.82 4.40 -16.23
CA LEU A 182 1.75 3.44 -16.80
C LEU A 182 1.01 2.29 -17.46
N VAL A 183 1.25 2.06 -18.72
CA VAL A 183 0.83 0.83 -19.41
C VAL A 183 1.98 -0.16 -19.36
N VAL A 184 1.77 -1.31 -18.70
CA VAL A 184 2.81 -2.27 -18.36
C VAL A 184 2.64 -3.54 -19.19
N SER A 185 3.74 -4.05 -19.75
CA SER A 185 3.81 -5.40 -20.32
C SER A 185 4.88 -6.23 -19.59
N THR A 186 5.02 -7.49 -19.96
CA THR A 186 6.00 -8.39 -19.33
C THR A 186 7.41 -7.80 -19.33
N GLU A 187 7.85 -7.20 -20.43
CA GLU A 187 9.21 -6.70 -20.57
C GLU A 187 9.32 -5.18 -20.62
N ARG A 188 8.27 -4.51 -21.09
CA ARG A 188 8.27 -3.07 -21.38
C ARG A 188 7.19 -2.35 -20.60
N PHE A 189 7.26 -1.05 -20.57
CA PHE A 189 6.18 -0.17 -20.09
C PHE A 189 6.19 1.14 -20.89
N ARG A 190 5.10 1.87 -20.81
CA ARG A 190 4.93 3.21 -21.36
C ARG A 190 4.30 4.13 -20.35
N SER A 191 4.87 5.31 -20.15
CA SER A 191 4.31 6.41 -19.38
C SER A 191 3.48 7.30 -20.31
N LEU A 192 2.24 7.58 -19.94
CA LEU A 192 1.40 8.50 -20.70
C LEU A 192 1.91 9.94 -20.55
N ARG A 193 2.44 10.30 -19.40
CA ARG A 193 3.05 11.61 -19.15
C ARG A 193 4.27 11.85 -20.05
N GLU A 194 5.22 10.90 -20.09
CA GLU A 194 6.39 11.01 -20.97
C GLU A 194 6.01 11.00 -22.45
N ALA A 195 4.90 10.36 -22.79
CA ALA A 195 4.35 10.35 -24.15
C ALA A 195 3.58 11.64 -24.51
N GLY A 196 3.40 12.59 -23.58
CA GLY A 196 2.65 13.81 -23.80
C GLY A 196 1.13 13.61 -23.92
N ALA A 197 0.61 12.52 -23.37
CA ALA A 197 -0.81 12.16 -23.42
C ALA A 197 -1.55 12.48 -22.10
N LEU A 198 -0.81 13.06 -21.12
CA LEU A 198 -1.31 13.44 -19.80
C LEU A 198 -1.05 14.90 -19.53
#